data_f282e5e47b6ba837c8cc8827c49aa6f1
#
_entry.id   f282e5e47b6ba837c8cc8827c49aa6f1
#
_cell.length_a   1.000
_cell.length_b   1.000
_cell.length_c   1.000
_cell.angle_alpha   90.00
_cell.angle_beta   90.00
_cell.angle_gamma   90.00
#
_symmetry.space_group_name_H-M   'P 1'
#
loop_
_entity.id
_entity.type
_entity.pdbx_description
1 polymer ?
#
loop_
_entity_poly.entity_id
_entity_poly.type
_entity_poly.pdbx_seq_one_letter_code
_entity_poly.pdbx_strand_id
1 'polypeptide(L)'
;MNNYKLLAILVALMLVAGCASTNKNSGTSSASSGSGIQGNIPASNPFSRIQIGMSQKQVHDILGQPTDSANYTTGKMFIPFYFGNDTMRFEDLYKGMGKITYTGAGIGGVNLHVYSVIYDPTEDGYADKK
;
A
#
# COMPACT_ATOMS: atom_id res chain seq x y z
N MET A 1 -30.44 43.26 28.49
CA MET A 1 -29.80 42.32 27.57
C MET A 1 -29.82 40.95 28.21
N ASN A 2 -30.58 40.02 27.66
CA ASN A 2 -30.92 38.78 28.32
C ASN A 2 -29.77 37.80 28.35
N ASN A 3 -29.39 37.31 29.51
CA ASN A 3 -28.23 36.44 29.76
C ASN A 3 -28.19 35.16 28.93
N TYR A 4 -29.34 34.74 28.37
CA TYR A 4 -29.40 33.56 27.47
C TYR A 4 -28.77 33.81 26.08
N LYS A 5 -28.69 35.08 25.62
CA LYS A 5 -28.05 35.42 24.36
C LYS A 5 -26.50 35.30 24.45
N LEU A 6 -25.96 35.59 25.61
CA LEU A 6 -24.54 35.41 25.91
C LEU A 6 -24.18 33.92 26.07
N LEU A 7 -25.07 33.12 26.66
CA LEU A 7 -24.88 31.69 26.82
C LEU A 7 -24.91 30.95 25.47
N ALA A 8 -25.80 31.39 24.55
CA ALA A 8 -25.91 30.80 23.24
C ALA A 8 -24.64 31.06 22.36
N ILE A 9 -23.97 32.20 22.54
CA ILE A 9 -22.72 32.54 21.82
C ILE A 9 -21.55 31.73 22.38
N LEU A 10 -21.55 31.44 23.68
CA LEU A 10 -20.47 30.67 24.32
C LEU A 10 -20.51 29.16 23.98
N VAL A 11 -21.70 28.61 23.73
CA VAL A 11 -21.88 27.21 23.32
C VAL A 11 -21.51 27.01 21.83
N ALA A 12 -21.67 28.02 20.99
CA ALA A 12 -21.33 27.94 19.56
C ALA A 12 -19.81 27.97 19.26
N LEU A 13 -18.97 28.36 20.25
CA LEU A 13 -17.52 28.50 20.05
C LEU A 13 -16.71 27.25 20.43
N MET A 14 -17.35 26.18 20.92
CA MET A 14 -16.67 24.96 21.41
C MET A 14 -16.71 23.79 20.41
N LEU A 15 -17.17 23.96 19.18
CA LEU A 15 -17.35 22.87 18.22
C LEU A 15 -16.36 22.88 17.03
N VAL A 16 -15.23 23.54 17.16
CA VAL A 16 -14.15 23.46 16.16
C VAL A 16 -12.88 22.85 16.78
N ALA A 17 -13.02 21.68 17.41
CA ALA A 17 -11.90 20.79 17.62
C ALA A 17 -11.78 19.93 16.36
N GLY A 18 -11.22 20.51 15.31
CA GLY A 18 -10.83 19.78 14.11
C GLY A 18 -9.81 18.71 14.47
N CYS A 19 -10.14 17.46 14.23
CA CYS A 19 -9.17 16.37 14.23
C CYS A 19 -8.11 16.64 13.16
N ALA A 20 -6.99 17.23 13.56
CA ALA A 20 -5.78 17.20 12.77
C ALA A 20 -5.23 15.78 12.86
N SER A 21 -5.56 14.94 11.90
CA SER A 21 -4.88 13.67 11.66
C SER A 21 -3.45 13.99 11.23
N THR A 22 -2.57 14.09 12.21
CA THR A 22 -1.13 14.16 11.96
C THR A 22 -0.67 12.77 11.54
N ASN A 23 -0.65 12.53 10.25
CA ASN A 23 -0.01 11.34 9.68
C ASN A 23 1.49 11.49 9.84
N LYS A 24 2.04 11.09 10.98
CA LYS A 24 3.47 10.96 11.19
C LYS A 24 3.94 9.70 10.48
N ASN A 25 4.29 9.83 9.21
CA ASN A 25 5.14 8.87 8.54
C ASN A 25 6.56 9.03 9.11
N SER A 26 6.83 8.34 10.22
CA SER A 26 8.20 8.14 10.68
C SER A 26 8.81 7.05 9.81
N GLY A 27 9.65 7.47 8.87
CA GLY A 27 10.53 6.57 8.14
C GLY A 27 11.46 5.84 9.13
N THR A 28 11.29 4.54 9.23
CA THR A 28 12.32 3.65 9.80
C THR A 28 12.52 2.55 8.78
N SER A 29 13.65 2.66 8.08
CA SER A 29 14.19 1.62 7.22
C SER A 29 14.55 0.41 8.08
N SER A 30 13.72 -0.61 8.03
CA SER A 30 14.07 -1.95 8.46
C SER A 30 13.70 -2.89 7.32
N ALA A 31 14.72 -3.50 6.74
CA ALA A 31 14.57 -4.59 5.78
C ALA A 31 13.94 -5.80 6.48
N SER A 32 12.62 -5.82 6.55
CA SER A 32 11.86 -7.01 6.87
C SER A 32 10.89 -7.24 5.72
N SER A 33 10.83 -8.45 5.22
CA SER A 33 9.86 -8.92 4.23
C SER A 33 8.44 -8.89 4.80
N GLY A 34 8.01 -7.71 5.28
CA GLY A 34 6.71 -7.44 5.87
C GLY A 34 5.77 -6.74 4.87
N SER A 35 4.48 -6.83 5.13
CA SER A 35 3.50 -6.02 4.41
C SER A 35 3.73 -4.53 4.72
N GLY A 36 3.58 -3.67 3.74
CA GLY A 36 3.67 -2.23 3.97
C GLY A 36 4.26 -1.45 2.81
N ILE A 37 4.34 -0.14 2.99
CA ILE A 37 4.94 0.79 2.04
C ILE A 37 6.36 1.10 2.54
N GLN A 38 7.36 0.90 1.69
CA GLN A 38 8.78 1.10 1.98
C GLN A 38 9.38 2.12 1.00
N GLY A 39 10.30 2.92 1.50
CA GLY A 39 10.95 3.98 0.75
C GLY A 39 10.27 5.35 0.94
N ASN A 40 10.98 6.41 0.55
CA ASN A 40 10.46 7.77 0.61
C ASN A 40 9.86 8.13 -0.75
N ILE A 41 8.56 7.89 -0.91
CA ILE A 41 7.85 8.12 -2.17
C ILE A 41 7.57 9.62 -2.31
N PRO A 42 8.10 10.32 -3.33
CA PRO A 42 7.75 11.71 -3.60
C PRO A 42 6.25 11.86 -3.87
N ALA A 43 5.62 12.92 -3.36
CA ALA A 43 4.19 13.17 -3.55
C ALA A 43 3.80 13.32 -5.04
N SER A 44 4.74 13.74 -5.88
CA SER A 44 4.56 13.84 -7.33
C SER A 44 4.65 12.49 -8.06
N ASN A 45 5.18 11.45 -7.40
CA ASN A 45 5.32 10.14 -8.00
C ASN A 45 3.99 9.37 -7.95
N PRO A 46 3.57 8.69 -9.03
CA PRO A 46 2.33 7.92 -9.06
C PRO A 46 2.24 6.83 -7.98
N PHE A 47 3.37 6.29 -7.51
CA PHE A 47 3.42 5.33 -6.40
C PHE A 47 2.82 5.88 -5.10
N SER A 48 2.83 7.21 -4.89
CA SER A 48 2.20 7.84 -3.72
C SER A 48 0.69 7.62 -3.63
N ARG A 49 0.05 7.24 -4.73
CA ARG A 49 -1.39 6.96 -4.83
C ARG A 49 -1.74 5.51 -4.53
N ILE A 50 -0.75 4.63 -4.44
CA ILE A 50 -0.96 3.21 -4.21
C ILE A 50 -1.14 2.95 -2.72
N GLN A 51 -2.12 2.13 -2.38
CA GLN A 51 -2.44 1.76 -1.01
C GLN A 51 -2.45 0.23 -0.86
N ILE A 52 -2.09 -0.23 0.33
CA ILE A 52 -2.20 -1.64 0.68
C ILE A 52 -3.66 -2.10 0.57
N GLY A 53 -3.88 -3.27 -0.02
CA GLY A 53 -5.20 -3.82 -0.26
C GLY A 53 -5.85 -3.42 -1.59
N MET A 54 -5.29 -2.48 -2.36
CA MET A 54 -5.77 -2.20 -3.71
C MET A 54 -5.68 -3.44 -4.59
N SER A 55 -6.64 -3.62 -5.50
CA SER A 55 -6.54 -4.68 -6.50
C SER A 55 -5.48 -4.37 -7.55
N GLN A 56 -4.87 -5.41 -8.13
CA GLN A 56 -3.90 -5.23 -9.23
C GLN A 56 -4.46 -4.38 -10.37
N LYS A 57 -5.74 -4.59 -10.71
CA LYS A 57 -6.39 -3.77 -11.74
C LYS A 57 -6.36 -2.27 -11.41
N GLN A 58 -6.68 -1.90 -10.16
CA GLN A 58 -6.64 -0.49 -9.74
C GLN A 58 -5.22 0.10 -9.82
N VAL A 59 -4.22 -0.71 -9.49
CA VAL A 59 -2.81 -0.31 -9.62
C VAL A 59 -2.45 -0.06 -11.08
N HIS A 60 -2.83 -0.97 -12.00
CA HIS A 60 -2.59 -0.80 -13.43
C HIS A 60 -3.36 0.39 -14.01
N ASP A 61 -4.54 0.71 -13.49
CA ASP A 61 -5.29 1.91 -13.90
C ASP A 61 -4.57 3.22 -13.48
N ILE A 62 -3.75 3.18 -12.42
CA ILE A 62 -2.99 4.33 -11.89
C ILE A 62 -1.60 4.44 -12.52
N LEU A 63 -0.88 3.32 -12.60
CA LEU A 63 0.54 3.27 -13.01
C LEU A 63 0.75 2.85 -14.45
N GLY A 64 -0.26 2.26 -15.08
CA GLY A 64 -0.12 1.56 -16.35
C GLY A 64 0.39 0.13 -16.16
N GLN A 65 0.75 -0.51 -17.26
CA GLN A 65 1.32 -1.86 -17.23
C GLN A 65 2.75 -1.83 -16.66
N PRO A 66 3.12 -2.84 -15.86
CA PRO A 66 4.49 -2.96 -15.37
C PRO A 66 5.49 -3.22 -16.50
N THR A 67 6.75 -2.94 -16.27
CA THR A 67 7.83 -3.25 -17.20
C THR A 67 8.03 -4.76 -17.31
N ASP A 68 7.97 -5.45 -16.15
CA ASP A 68 8.01 -6.91 -16.06
C ASP A 68 7.19 -7.38 -14.86
N SER A 69 6.81 -8.65 -14.85
CA SER A 69 6.07 -9.27 -13.76
C SER A 69 6.66 -10.63 -13.40
N ALA A 70 6.83 -10.87 -12.11
CA ALA A 70 7.32 -12.13 -11.58
C ALA A 70 6.29 -12.74 -10.62
N ASN A 71 6.35 -14.06 -10.47
CA ASN A 71 5.60 -14.77 -9.45
C ASN A 71 6.51 -15.75 -8.71
N TYR A 72 6.23 -15.94 -7.44
CA TYR A 72 6.92 -16.96 -6.64
C TYR A 72 5.99 -17.55 -5.58
N THR A 73 6.26 -18.81 -5.24
CA THR A 73 5.55 -19.51 -4.19
C THR A 73 6.20 -19.24 -2.84
N THR A 74 5.38 -19.03 -1.81
CA THR A 74 5.86 -18.95 -0.45
C THR A 74 6.01 -20.34 0.17
N GLY A 75 6.87 -20.47 1.20
CA GLY A 75 7.02 -21.76 1.91
C GLY A 75 5.71 -22.30 2.50
N LYS A 76 4.68 -21.47 2.64
CA LYS A 76 3.35 -21.85 3.14
C LYS A 76 2.58 -22.77 2.19
N MET A 77 2.94 -22.78 0.90
CA MET A 77 2.36 -23.71 -0.08
C MET A 77 2.65 -25.19 0.26
N PHE A 78 3.73 -25.44 1.00
CA PHE A 78 4.13 -26.80 1.38
C PHE A 78 3.54 -27.28 2.71
N ILE A 79 2.73 -26.44 3.39
CA ILE A 79 2.04 -26.82 4.61
C ILE A 79 0.76 -27.55 4.25
N PRO A 80 0.59 -28.83 4.63
CA PRO A 80 -0.64 -29.59 4.37
C PRO A 80 -1.84 -28.87 4.99
N PHE A 81 -2.95 -28.80 4.23
CA PHE A 81 -4.20 -28.17 4.65
C PHE A 81 -4.13 -26.66 4.95
N TYR A 82 -3.11 -25.95 4.45
CA TYR A 82 -3.08 -24.50 4.52
C TYR A 82 -3.91 -23.88 3.38
N PHE A 83 -5.03 -23.25 3.75
CA PHE A 83 -5.96 -22.60 2.80
C PHE A 83 -5.88 -21.06 2.88
N GLY A 84 -4.78 -20.51 3.40
CA GLY A 84 -4.59 -19.07 3.53
C GLY A 84 -4.19 -18.37 2.22
N ASN A 85 -4.35 -17.05 2.19
CA ASN A 85 -4.16 -16.21 1.01
C ASN A 85 -2.70 -15.88 0.67
N ASP A 86 -1.72 -16.47 1.35
CA ASP A 86 -0.30 -16.12 1.26
C ASP A 86 0.56 -17.29 0.73
N THR A 87 -0.01 -18.10 -0.16
CA THR A 87 0.68 -19.24 -0.77
C THR A 87 1.48 -18.85 -2.01
N MET A 88 1.01 -17.83 -2.73
CA MET A 88 1.65 -17.29 -3.93
C MET A 88 1.74 -15.78 -3.83
N ARG A 89 2.83 -15.23 -4.33
CA ARG A 89 3.03 -13.80 -4.47
C ARG A 89 3.33 -13.45 -5.91
N PHE A 90 2.82 -12.31 -6.33
CA PHE A 90 3.05 -11.72 -7.63
C PHE A 90 3.74 -10.39 -7.43
N GLU A 91 4.72 -10.10 -8.24
CA GLU A 91 5.44 -8.82 -8.23
C GLU A 91 5.32 -8.16 -9.59
N ASP A 92 4.92 -6.90 -9.59
CA ASP A 92 4.99 -6.03 -10.75
C ASP A 92 6.16 -5.06 -10.56
N LEU A 93 7.08 -5.06 -11.52
CA LEU A 93 8.28 -4.24 -11.52
C LEU A 93 8.09 -3.05 -12.46
N TYR A 94 8.35 -1.87 -11.93
CA TYR A 94 8.22 -0.60 -12.64
C TYR A 94 9.58 0.09 -12.71
N LYS A 95 10.14 0.18 -13.90
CA LYS A 95 11.45 0.80 -14.12
C LYS A 95 11.50 2.23 -13.56
N GLY A 96 12.52 2.51 -12.73
CA GLY A 96 12.75 3.82 -12.12
C GLY A 96 11.75 4.20 -11.03
N MET A 97 10.88 3.28 -10.60
CA MET A 97 9.90 3.52 -9.53
C MET A 97 9.94 2.47 -8.42
N GLY A 98 10.28 1.23 -8.74
CA GLY A 98 10.33 0.15 -7.77
C GLY A 98 9.37 -0.99 -8.09
N LYS A 99 8.92 -1.71 -7.06
CA LYS A 99 8.09 -2.90 -7.23
C LYS A 99 6.88 -2.92 -6.31
N ILE A 100 5.84 -3.58 -6.77
CA ILE A 100 4.61 -3.81 -6.03
C ILE A 100 4.40 -5.31 -5.90
N THR A 101 4.28 -5.79 -4.68
CA THR A 101 4.01 -7.19 -4.39
C THR A 101 2.55 -7.36 -4.06
N TYR A 102 1.92 -8.34 -4.68
CA TYR A 102 0.54 -8.72 -4.44
C TYR A 102 0.47 -10.08 -3.75
N THR A 103 -0.55 -10.25 -2.94
CA THR A 103 -0.97 -11.54 -2.43
C THR A 103 -2.32 -11.90 -3.02
N GLY A 104 -2.51 -13.18 -3.35
CA GLY A 104 -3.76 -13.67 -3.94
C GLY A 104 -4.59 -14.42 -2.91
N ALA A 105 -5.90 -14.22 -2.98
CA ALA A 105 -6.89 -14.99 -2.25
C ALA A 105 -7.56 -16.01 -3.19
N GLY A 106 -7.69 -17.24 -2.75
CA GLY A 106 -8.41 -18.29 -3.46
C GLY A 106 -7.51 -19.26 -4.26
N ILE A 107 -8.15 -20.28 -4.82
CA ILE A 107 -7.48 -21.28 -5.65
C ILE A 107 -7.07 -20.61 -6.97
N GLY A 108 -5.75 -20.56 -7.23
CA GLY A 108 -5.18 -19.96 -8.43
C GLY A 108 -4.89 -18.47 -8.36
N GLY A 109 -5.00 -17.82 -7.19
CA GLY A 109 -4.60 -16.42 -7.01
C GLY A 109 -5.45 -15.39 -7.76
N VAL A 110 -6.74 -15.63 -7.91
CA VAL A 110 -7.64 -14.88 -8.79
C VAL A 110 -7.90 -13.44 -8.32
N ASN A 111 -7.75 -13.15 -7.02
CA ASN A 111 -7.95 -11.83 -6.43
C ASN A 111 -6.64 -11.30 -5.86
N LEU A 112 -5.87 -10.63 -6.71
CA LEU A 112 -4.59 -10.04 -6.32
C LEU A 112 -4.80 -8.67 -5.66
N HIS A 113 -4.30 -8.53 -4.42
CA HIS A 113 -4.33 -7.29 -3.67
C HIS A 113 -2.92 -6.87 -3.26
N VAL A 114 -2.65 -5.58 -3.27
CA VAL A 114 -1.36 -5.01 -2.85
C VAL A 114 -1.04 -5.43 -1.43
N TYR A 115 0.07 -6.12 -1.27
CA TYR A 115 0.64 -6.56 -0.01
C TYR A 115 1.79 -5.64 0.44
N SER A 116 2.65 -5.25 -0.51
CA SER A 116 3.81 -4.40 -0.24
C SER A 116 4.09 -3.51 -1.44
N VAL A 117 4.54 -2.29 -1.16
CA VAL A 117 5.04 -1.31 -2.14
C VAL A 117 6.45 -0.95 -1.74
N ILE A 118 7.41 -1.15 -2.62
CA ILE A 118 8.81 -0.78 -2.42
C ILE A 118 9.16 0.26 -3.46
N TYR A 119 9.40 1.50 -3.00
CA TYR A 119 9.88 2.56 -3.88
C TYR A 119 11.39 2.50 -3.98
N ASP A 120 11.88 2.28 -5.19
CA ASP A 120 13.30 2.29 -5.53
C ASP A 120 13.50 2.95 -6.91
N PRO A 121 14.00 4.18 -6.95
CA PRO A 121 14.25 4.87 -8.22
C PRO A 121 15.38 4.24 -9.05
N THR A 122 16.12 3.28 -8.48
CA THR A 122 17.19 2.56 -9.20
C THR A 122 16.72 1.24 -9.81
N GLU A 123 15.43 0.87 -9.60
CA GLU A 123 14.83 -0.34 -10.15
C GLU A 123 14.92 -0.35 -11.68
N ASP A 124 15.51 -1.39 -12.26
CA ASP A 124 15.64 -1.55 -13.71
C ASP A 124 14.36 -2.04 -14.39
N GLY A 125 13.41 -2.51 -13.60
CA GLY A 125 12.09 -2.96 -14.02
C GLY A 125 12.06 -4.40 -14.52
N TYR A 126 13.11 -5.19 -14.31
CA TYR A 126 13.17 -6.59 -14.72
C TYR A 126 13.38 -7.52 -13.55
N ALA A 127 12.70 -8.67 -13.59
CA ALA A 127 12.89 -9.70 -12.58
C ALA A 127 14.28 -10.33 -12.69
N ASP A 128 14.98 -10.43 -11.55
CA ASP A 128 16.27 -11.10 -11.48
C ASP A 128 16.13 -12.55 -11.97
N LYS A 129 16.88 -12.90 -13.01
CA LYS A 129 16.97 -14.28 -13.48
C LYS A 129 17.79 -15.08 -12.46
N LYS A 130 17.13 -15.98 -11.77
CA LYS A 130 17.82 -17.00 -10.95
C LYS A 130 18.39 -18.09 -11.81
#